data_9f13583b49d231178b6f6d64773d1a94
#
_entry.id   9f13583b49d231178b6f6d64773d1a94
#
_cell.length_a   1.000
_cell.length_b   1.000
_cell.length_c   1.000
_cell.angle_alpha   90.00
_cell.angle_beta   90.00
_cell.angle_gamma   90.00
#
_symmetry.space_group_name_H-M   'P 1'
#
loop_
_entity.id
_entity.type
_entity.pdbx_description
1 polymer ?
#
loop_
_entity_poly.entity_id
_entity_poly.type
_entity_poly.pdbx_seq_one_letter_code
_entity_poly.pdbx_strand_id
1 'polypeptide(L)'
;MTTRPAAIDANDVTPRIGSGYPEPFASRVAGRAKRALGDVFGLASFGVNLSRLPPGTASALRHSHTHEDEFVYILEGTPTLVTDAGETALQPGMCAGFPAGTGNAHQMINRGTIDVVYLEIGSRHPDEAVEYPDDDLAGCTVDGRWRYFHKDGQPY
;
A
#
# COMPACT_ATOMS: atom_id res chain seq x y z
N MET A 1 -25.27 -10.48 -15.52
CA MET A 1 -24.37 -10.80 -14.39
C MET A 1 -23.01 -11.14 -14.97
N THR A 2 -22.01 -10.34 -14.76
CA THR A 2 -20.63 -10.67 -15.14
C THR A 2 -20.16 -11.85 -14.28
N THR A 3 -19.94 -13.00 -14.90
CA THR A 3 -19.40 -14.17 -14.19
C THR A 3 -17.96 -13.88 -13.77
N ARG A 4 -17.68 -13.97 -12.47
CA ARG A 4 -16.32 -13.86 -11.96
C ARG A 4 -15.52 -15.10 -12.38
N PRO A 5 -14.25 -14.96 -12.76
CA PRO A 5 -13.42 -16.11 -13.11
C PRO A 5 -13.17 -17.00 -11.88
N ALA A 6 -12.99 -18.32 -12.11
CA ALA A 6 -12.57 -19.23 -11.05
C ALA A 6 -11.08 -19.05 -10.68
N ALA A 7 -10.25 -18.71 -11.66
CA ALA A 7 -8.83 -18.41 -11.53
C ALA A 7 -8.36 -17.55 -12.70
N ILE A 8 -7.27 -16.80 -12.49
CA ILE A 8 -6.60 -16.00 -13.55
C ILE A 8 -5.08 -16.04 -13.33
N ASP A 9 -4.31 -15.72 -14.35
CA ASP A 9 -2.92 -15.30 -14.16
C ASP A 9 -2.90 -13.88 -13.58
N ALA A 10 -2.20 -13.70 -12.48
CA ALA A 10 -2.08 -12.38 -11.83
C ALA A 10 -1.46 -11.32 -12.76
N ASN A 11 -0.63 -11.73 -13.71
CA ASN A 11 -0.02 -10.84 -14.68
C ASN A 11 -1.01 -10.28 -15.72
N ASP A 12 -2.14 -10.95 -15.92
CA ASP A 12 -3.22 -10.47 -16.82
C ASP A 12 -4.02 -9.32 -16.19
N VAL A 13 -3.90 -9.08 -14.89
CA VAL A 13 -4.56 -7.95 -14.23
C VAL A 13 -3.81 -6.66 -14.54
N THR A 14 -4.47 -5.71 -15.20
CA THR A 14 -3.87 -4.41 -15.54
C THR A 14 -3.42 -3.67 -14.27
N PRO A 15 -2.15 -3.28 -14.14
CA PRO A 15 -1.68 -2.54 -12.99
C PRO A 15 -2.13 -1.09 -12.99
N ARG A 16 -2.43 -0.54 -11.82
CA ARG A 16 -2.47 0.90 -11.60
C ARG A 16 -1.04 1.36 -11.28
N ILE A 17 -0.56 2.37 -12.00
CA ILE A 17 0.76 2.97 -11.82
C ILE A 17 0.64 4.21 -10.94
N GLY A 18 1.59 4.38 -10.00
CA GLY A 18 1.63 5.51 -9.10
C GLY A 18 0.65 5.38 -7.93
N SER A 19 0.08 6.50 -7.51
CA SER A 19 -0.82 6.60 -6.36
C SER A 19 -1.95 7.59 -6.58
N GLY A 20 -2.87 7.67 -5.61
CA GLY A 20 -3.88 8.73 -5.55
C GLY A 20 -3.48 9.88 -4.63
N TYR A 21 -2.23 9.97 -4.21
CA TYR A 21 -1.76 11.10 -3.39
C TYR A 21 -1.88 12.43 -4.14
N PRO A 22 -2.17 13.53 -3.43
CA PRO A 22 -2.04 14.86 -4.01
C PRO A 22 -0.57 15.22 -4.25
N GLU A 23 -0.32 16.22 -5.11
CA GLU A 23 1.02 16.81 -5.20
C GLU A 23 1.35 17.62 -3.94
N PRO A 24 2.61 17.61 -3.47
CA PRO A 24 3.81 17.06 -4.13
C PRO A 24 4.09 15.58 -3.82
N PHE A 25 3.21 14.87 -3.13
CA PHE A 25 3.47 13.51 -2.61
C PHE A 25 3.39 12.43 -3.69
N ALA A 26 2.57 12.62 -4.73
CA ALA A 26 2.36 11.63 -5.79
C ALA A 26 3.67 11.24 -6.50
N SER A 27 4.56 12.19 -6.71
CA SER A 27 5.85 11.99 -7.39
C SER A 27 6.77 11.03 -6.62
N ARG A 28 6.66 10.96 -5.28
CA ARG A 28 7.53 10.12 -4.42
C ARG A 28 7.27 8.62 -4.59
N VAL A 29 6.13 8.23 -5.15
CA VAL A 29 5.72 6.83 -5.37
C VAL A 29 5.28 6.58 -6.83
N ALA A 30 5.68 7.43 -7.76
CA ALA A 30 5.21 7.43 -9.14
C ALA A 30 5.50 6.13 -9.90
N GLY A 31 6.60 5.43 -9.58
CA GLY A 31 7.00 4.18 -10.24
C GLY A 31 6.30 2.92 -9.72
N ARG A 32 5.54 3.00 -8.63
CA ARG A 32 4.85 1.84 -8.06
C ARG A 32 3.78 1.33 -9.01
N ALA A 33 3.75 0.01 -9.26
CA ALA A 33 2.69 -0.67 -9.98
C ALA A 33 1.93 -1.61 -9.03
N LYS A 34 0.60 -1.55 -9.02
CA LYS A 34 -0.26 -2.34 -8.14
C LYS A 34 -1.39 -3.00 -8.92
N ARG A 35 -1.46 -4.34 -8.91
CA ARG A 35 -2.54 -5.15 -9.49
C ARG A 35 -3.51 -5.57 -8.39
N ALA A 36 -4.75 -5.09 -8.46
CA ALA A 36 -5.79 -5.39 -7.46
C ALA A 36 -6.42 -6.77 -7.72
N LEU A 37 -5.73 -7.83 -7.29
CA LEU A 37 -6.16 -9.21 -7.54
C LEU A 37 -7.48 -9.55 -6.86
N GLY A 38 -7.68 -9.09 -5.63
CA GLY A 38 -8.89 -9.34 -4.86
C GLY A 38 -10.16 -8.79 -5.52
N ASP A 39 -10.05 -7.66 -6.22
CA ASP A 39 -11.19 -7.01 -6.88
C ASP A 39 -11.72 -7.83 -8.05
N VAL A 40 -10.87 -8.57 -8.76
CA VAL A 40 -11.27 -9.45 -9.86
C VAL A 40 -12.25 -10.53 -9.39
N PHE A 41 -12.02 -11.04 -8.19
CA PHE A 41 -12.87 -12.06 -7.55
C PHE A 41 -14.01 -11.43 -6.73
N GLY A 42 -14.05 -10.11 -6.58
CA GLY A 42 -15.04 -9.37 -5.78
C GLY A 42 -14.92 -9.63 -4.29
N LEU A 43 -13.70 -9.79 -3.78
CA LEU A 43 -13.44 -9.88 -2.35
C LEU A 43 -13.76 -8.53 -1.70
N ALA A 44 -14.62 -8.55 -0.68
CA ALA A 44 -15.10 -7.32 -0.04
C ALA A 44 -14.47 -7.07 1.33
N SER A 45 -14.14 -8.13 2.09
CA SER A 45 -13.65 -8.00 3.46
C SER A 45 -12.17 -7.61 3.54
N PHE A 46 -11.40 -7.88 2.49
CA PHE A 46 -9.98 -7.52 2.40
C PHE A 46 -9.56 -7.33 0.95
N GLY A 47 -8.50 -6.56 0.76
CA GLY A 47 -7.83 -6.39 -0.53
C GLY A 47 -6.64 -7.34 -0.65
N VAL A 48 -6.36 -7.82 -1.87
CA VAL A 48 -5.14 -8.54 -2.22
C VAL A 48 -4.54 -7.86 -3.45
N ASN A 49 -3.32 -7.36 -3.31
CA ASN A 49 -2.61 -6.70 -4.39
C ASN A 49 -1.29 -7.40 -4.68
N LEU A 50 -0.97 -7.57 -5.96
CA LEU A 50 0.38 -7.86 -6.40
C LEU A 50 1.04 -6.54 -6.78
N SER A 51 2.06 -6.15 -6.01
CA SER A 51 2.72 -4.86 -6.12
C SER A 51 4.16 -5.01 -6.59
N ARG A 52 4.62 -4.05 -7.41
CA ARG A 52 5.98 -3.98 -7.94
C ARG A 52 6.57 -2.60 -7.67
N LEU A 53 7.79 -2.57 -7.15
CA LEU A 53 8.58 -1.36 -6.91
C LEU A 53 9.84 -1.42 -7.76
N PRO A 54 9.96 -0.61 -8.81
CA PRO A 54 11.24 -0.38 -9.49
C PRO A 54 12.30 0.18 -8.54
N PRO A 55 13.59 0.09 -8.89
CA PRO A 55 14.67 0.72 -8.14
C PRO A 55 14.40 2.20 -7.82
N GLY A 56 14.66 2.61 -6.59
CA GLY A 56 14.44 3.96 -6.09
C GLY A 56 12.99 4.31 -5.73
N THR A 57 12.06 3.37 -5.82
CA THR A 57 10.63 3.62 -5.56
C THR A 57 10.22 3.12 -4.16
N ALA A 58 9.29 3.83 -3.52
CA ALA A 58 8.66 3.42 -2.27
C ALA A 58 7.25 2.82 -2.48
N SER A 59 6.83 1.95 -1.56
CA SER A 59 5.48 1.33 -1.56
C SER A 59 4.37 2.35 -1.32
N ALA A 60 4.62 3.29 -0.43
CA ALA A 60 3.76 4.37 -0.01
C ALA A 60 4.61 5.43 0.70
N LEU A 61 4.04 6.56 1.10
CA LEU A 61 4.59 7.38 2.17
C LEU A 61 4.56 6.57 3.48
N ARG A 62 5.46 6.84 4.42
CA ARG A 62 5.42 6.18 5.72
C ARG A 62 4.11 6.54 6.43
N HIS A 63 3.34 5.52 6.82
CA HIS A 63 1.96 5.69 7.28
C HIS A 63 1.54 4.60 8.26
N SER A 64 0.49 4.87 9.03
CA SER A 64 -0.20 3.91 9.89
C SER A 64 -1.71 3.95 9.68
N HIS A 65 -2.34 2.79 9.80
CA HIS A 65 -3.77 2.59 9.65
C HIS A 65 -4.49 2.64 11.00
N THR A 66 -5.69 3.23 11.05
CA THR A 66 -6.48 3.29 12.28
C THR A 66 -7.34 2.06 12.49
N HIS A 67 -7.90 1.47 11.44
CA HIS A 67 -8.85 0.36 11.50
C HIS A 67 -8.48 -0.84 10.62
N GLU A 68 -7.60 -0.67 9.64
CA GLU A 68 -7.24 -1.72 8.69
C GLU A 68 -5.91 -2.38 9.07
N ASP A 69 -5.92 -3.71 9.21
CA ASP A 69 -4.69 -4.49 9.29
C ASP A 69 -4.04 -4.57 7.91
N GLU A 70 -2.72 -4.54 7.85
CA GLU A 70 -1.96 -4.77 6.63
C GLU A 70 -0.92 -5.87 6.82
N PHE A 71 -0.74 -6.68 5.78
CA PHE A 71 0.25 -7.74 5.71
C PHE A 71 0.96 -7.70 4.35
N VAL A 72 2.26 -7.92 4.36
CA VAL A 72 3.07 -8.03 3.14
C VAL A 72 3.88 -9.32 3.13
N TYR A 73 4.05 -9.91 1.93
CA TYR A 73 4.89 -11.07 1.70
C TYR A 73 5.78 -10.83 0.48
N ILE A 74 7.10 -10.93 0.66
CA ILE A 74 8.07 -10.64 -0.38
C ILE A 74 8.23 -11.84 -1.30
N LEU A 75 8.02 -11.63 -2.60
CA LEU A 75 8.19 -12.62 -3.65
C LEU A 75 9.55 -12.49 -4.33
N GLU A 76 9.96 -11.27 -4.67
CA GLU A 76 11.21 -10.98 -5.39
C GLU A 76 11.85 -9.70 -4.88
N GLY A 77 13.17 -9.61 -5.01
CA GLY A 77 13.95 -8.43 -4.60
C GLY A 77 14.14 -8.32 -3.09
N THR A 78 14.77 -7.23 -2.67
CA THR A 78 15.17 -7.01 -1.26
C THR A 78 14.82 -5.60 -0.82
N PRO A 79 13.54 -5.32 -0.52
CA PRO A 79 13.14 -4.00 -0.04
C PRO A 79 13.66 -3.74 1.38
N THR A 80 13.85 -2.46 1.70
CA THR A 80 14.04 -2.00 3.08
C THR A 80 12.68 -1.64 3.67
N LEU A 81 12.26 -2.34 4.71
CA LEU A 81 11.11 -1.96 5.54
C LEU A 81 11.58 -0.88 6.54
N VAL A 82 10.88 0.23 6.56
CA VAL A 82 11.08 1.34 7.50
C VAL A 82 9.89 1.39 8.45
N THR A 83 10.14 1.35 9.76
CA THR A 83 9.14 1.45 10.82
C THR A 83 9.60 2.44 11.89
N ASP A 84 8.80 2.66 12.93
CA ASP A 84 9.20 3.49 14.07
C ASP A 84 10.37 2.87 14.85
N ALA A 85 10.57 1.56 14.76
CA ALA A 85 11.69 0.85 15.39
C ALA A 85 13.00 0.89 14.57
N GLY A 86 12.97 1.46 13.35
CA GLY A 86 14.12 1.54 12.45
C GLY A 86 13.91 0.79 11.12
N GLU A 87 15.03 0.38 10.52
CA GLU A 87 15.05 -0.22 9.19
C GLU A 87 15.40 -1.70 9.25
N THR A 88 14.72 -2.50 8.42
CA THR A 88 14.96 -3.93 8.27
C THR A 88 15.01 -4.30 6.79
N ALA A 89 16.09 -4.93 6.35
CA ALA A 89 16.16 -5.48 4.99
C ALA A 89 15.31 -6.76 4.92
N LEU A 90 14.37 -6.81 3.99
CA LEU A 90 13.55 -8.00 3.73
C LEU A 90 14.11 -8.76 2.54
N GLN A 91 13.88 -10.07 2.51
CA GLN A 91 14.28 -10.98 1.43
C GLN A 91 13.06 -11.79 0.96
N PRO A 92 13.10 -12.38 -0.24
CA PRO A 92 12.06 -13.29 -0.70
C PRO A 92 11.76 -14.38 0.32
N GLY A 93 10.46 -14.61 0.59
CA GLY A 93 9.97 -15.50 1.64
C GLY A 93 9.76 -14.86 3.01
N MET A 94 10.26 -13.64 3.24
CA MET A 94 9.96 -12.89 4.45
C MET A 94 8.59 -12.19 4.35
N CYS A 95 7.99 -11.95 5.51
CA CYS A 95 6.73 -11.24 5.63
C CYS A 95 6.77 -10.25 6.80
N ALA A 96 5.87 -9.27 6.75
CA ALA A 96 5.64 -8.32 7.84
C ALA A 96 4.14 -8.05 7.96
N GLY A 97 3.69 -7.75 9.19
CA GLY A 97 2.30 -7.42 9.49
C GLY A 97 2.20 -6.16 10.32
N PHE A 98 1.18 -5.36 10.04
CA PHE A 98 0.94 -4.05 10.65
C PHE A 98 -0.48 -4.02 11.20
N PRO A 99 -0.67 -4.32 12.50
CA PRO A 99 -1.98 -4.27 13.13
C PRO A 99 -2.52 -2.84 13.17
N ALA A 100 -3.82 -2.71 12.92
CA ALA A 100 -4.53 -1.45 13.00
C ALA A 100 -4.39 -0.78 14.37
N GLY A 101 -4.43 0.55 14.41
CA GLY A 101 -4.52 1.33 15.63
C GLY A 101 -3.24 1.36 16.49
N THR A 102 -2.13 0.78 16.04
CA THR A 102 -0.86 0.79 16.80
C THR A 102 -0.10 2.10 16.68
N GLY A 103 -0.34 2.89 15.63
CA GLY A 103 0.42 4.10 15.32
C GLY A 103 1.83 3.83 14.78
N ASN A 104 2.28 2.58 14.72
CA ASN A 104 3.60 2.22 14.17
C ASN A 104 3.60 2.39 12.65
N ALA A 105 4.08 3.52 12.19
CA ALA A 105 4.06 3.86 10.78
C ALA A 105 5.12 3.10 9.99
N HIS A 106 4.77 2.68 8.78
CA HIS A 106 5.62 1.85 7.95
C HIS A 106 5.63 2.27 6.48
N GLN A 107 6.69 1.91 5.78
CA GLN A 107 6.81 1.92 4.31
C GLN A 107 7.89 0.92 3.89
N MET A 108 7.84 0.46 2.64
CA MET A 108 8.94 -0.26 2.02
C MET A 108 9.59 0.61 0.94
N ILE A 109 10.92 0.55 0.84
CA ILE A 109 11.71 1.28 -0.16
C ILE A 109 12.58 0.29 -0.91
N ASN A 110 12.53 0.31 -2.24
CA ASN A 110 13.48 -0.42 -3.07
C ASN A 110 14.74 0.40 -3.26
N ARG A 111 15.76 0.14 -2.46
CA ARG A 111 17.10 0.75 -2.57
C ARG A 111 18.06 -0.09 -3.42
N GLY A 112 17.58 -1.21 -3.96
CA GLY A 112 18.36 -2.12 -4.81
C GLY A 112 18.39 -1.68 -6.27
N THR A 113 18.91 -2.59 -7.12
CA THR A 113 19.06 -2.38 -8.56
C THR A 113 18.11 -3.23 -9.40
N ILE A 114 17.34 -4.10 -8.78
CA ILE A 114 16.30 -4.93 -9.40
C ILE A 114 14.94 -4.59 -8.80
N ASP A 115 13.89 -4.97 -9.49
CA ASP A 115 12.53 -4.78 -8.99
C ASP A 115 12.26 -5.58 -7.71
N VAL A 116 11.44 -5.02 -6.85
CA VAL A 116 10.80 -5.72 -5.73
C VAL A 116 9.40 -6.10 -6.14
N VAL A 117 9.01 -7.35 -5.90
CA VAL A 117 7.64 -7.86 -6.10
C VAL A 117 7.14 -8.45 -4.78
N TYR A 118 5.94 -8.05 -4.36
CA TYR A 118 5.35 -8.50 -3.12
C TYR A 118 3.82 -8.57 -3.18
N LEU A 119 3.25 -9.43 -2.34
CA LEU A 119 1.82 -9.38 -2.04
C LEU A 119 1.58 -8.39 -0.90
N GLU A 120 0.54 -7.59 -1.05
CA GLU A 120 0.00 -6.69 -0.04
C GLU A 120 -1.45 -7.09 0.21
N ILE A 121 -1.77 -7.42 1.44
CA ILE A 121 -3.10 -7.86 1.87
C ILE A 121 -3.51 -6.94 3.00
N GLY A 122 -4.67 -6.31 2.86
CA GLY A 122 -5.21 -5.41 3.88
C GLY A 122 -6.69 -5.63 4.09
N SER A 123 -7.14 -5.57 5.32
CA SER A 123 -8.57 -5.53 5.62
C SER A 123 -9.21 -4.26 5.04
N ARG A 124 -10.54 -4.22 4.99
CA ARG A 124 -11.29 -3.05 4.50
C ARG A 124 -12.26 -2.61 5.58
N HIS A 125 -12.14 -1.36 5.99
CA HIS A 125 -13.02 -0.77 6.99
C HIS A 125 -13.64 0.55 6.47
N PRO A 126 -14.97 0.77 6.64
CA PRO A 126 -15.64 1.96 6.11
C PRO A 126 -15.15 3.27 6.75
N ASP A 127 -14.70 3.20 8.00
CA ASP A 127 -14.24 4.35 8.78
C ASP A 127 -12.71 4.44 8.82
N GLU A 128 -12.00 3.82 7.83
CA GLU A 128 -10.53 3.88 7.79
C GLU A 128 -10.03 5.30 7.72
N ALA A 129 -8.98 5.55 8.50
CA ALA A 129 -8.16 6.76 8.40
C ALA A 129 -6.68 6.37 8.46
N VAL A 130 -5.86 7.13 7.75
CA VAL A 130 -4.42 6.90 7.63
C VAL A 130 -3.66 8.15 8.05
N GLU A 131 -2.67 7.96 8.92
CA GLU A 131 -1.79 9.02 9.39
C GLU A 131 -0.42 8.92 8.71
N TYR A 132 0.15 10.06 8.36
CA TYR A 132 1.46 10.19 7.72
C TYR A 132 2.36 11.03 8.63
N PRO A 133 3.15 10.41 9.54
CA PRO A 133 3.86 11.16 10.58
C PRO A 133 4.90 12.14 10.03
N ASP A 134 5.50 11.85 8.89
CA ASP A 134 6.60 12.63 8.31
C ASP A 134 6.12 13.74 7.36
N ASP A 135 4.84 13.75 7.01
CA ASP A 135 4.28 14.63 5.99
C ASP A 135 3.07 15.41 6.54
N ASP A 136 2.78 16.59 5.99
CA ASP A 136 1.56 17.34 6.28
C ASP A 136 0.38 16.73 5.52
N LEU A 137 0.06 15.47 5.84
CA LEU A 137 -0.93 14.68 5.15
C LEU A 137 -1.69 13.79 6.13
N ALA A 138 -2.98 13.67 5.94
CA ALA A 138 -3.86 12.69 6.53
C ALA A 138 -4.84 12.19 5.46
N GLY A 139 -5.28 10.95 5.55
CA GLY A 139 -6.27 10.38 4.65
C GLY A 139 -7.42 9.77 5.42
N CYS A 140 -8.65 9.93 4.97
CA CYS A 140 -9.80 9.24 5.53
C CYS A 140 -10.94 9.10 4.53
N THR A 141 -11.89 8.22 4.85
CA THR A 141 -13.12 8.07 4.08
C THR A 141 -14.14 9.14 4.51
N VAL A 142 -14.61 9.95 3.55
CA VAL A 142 -15.69 10.92 3.72
C VAL A 142 -16.77 10.65 2.68
N ASP A 143 -17.99 10.42 3.11
CA ASP A 143 -19.13 10.08 2.23
C ASP A 143 -18.82 8.90 1.27
N GLY A 144 -18.16 7.87 1.79
CA GLY A 144 -17.78 6.66 1.03
C GLY A 144 -16.67 6.86 0.00
N ARG A 145 -15.96 7.99 0.05
CA ARG A 145 -14.84 8.31 -0.85
C ARG A 145 -13.58 8.62 -0.05
N TRP A 146 -12.45 8.10 -0.49
CA TRP A 146 -11.16 8.43 0.06
C TRP A 146 -10.78 9.88 -0.26
N ARG A 147 -10.38 10.65 0.77
CA ARG A 147 -9.94 12.05 0.66
C ARG A 147 -8.67 12.30 1.45
N TYR A 148 -7.92 13.30 1.01
CA TYR A 148 -6.70 13.75 1.68
C TYR A 148 -6.87 15.15 2.24
N PHE A 149 -6.22 15.39 3.38
CA PHE A 149 -6.26 16.62 4.14
C PHE A 149 -4.88 16.98 4.65
N HIS A 150 -4.65 18.25 4.85
CA HIS A 150 -3.57 18.76 5.71
C HIS A 150 -3.81 18.34 7.16
N LYS A 151 -2.77 18.34 8.01
CA LYS A 151 -2.92 18.01 9.44
C LYS A 151 -3.80 19.01 10.21
N ASP A 152 -4.00 20.21 9.66
CA ASP A 152 -4.95 21.22 10.20
C ASP A 152 -6.40 20.99 9.74
N GLY A 153 -6.65 19.96 8.91
CA GLY A 153 -7.99 19.60 8.42
C GLY A 153 -8.42 20.26 7.11
N GLN A 154 -7.59 21.11 6.52
CA GLN A 154 -7.89 21.68 5.20
C GLN A 154 -7.77 20.59 4.11
N PRO A 155 -8.67 20.54 3.11
CA PRO A 155 -8.58 19.55 2.02
C PRO A 155 -7.45 19.88 1.04
N TYR A 156 -6.85 18.82 0.46
CA TYR A 156 -6.00 18.92 -0.72
C TYR A 156 -6.81 19.03 -1.99
#